data_526b4bd5c3eaa61c1152c61d865b57f6
#
_entry.id   526b4bd5c3eaa61c1152c61d865b57f6
#
_cell.length_a   1.000
_cell.length_b   1.000
_cell.length_c   1.000
_cell.angle_alpha   90.00
_cell.angle_beta   90.00
_cell.angle_gamma   90.00
#
_symmetry.space_group_name_H-M   'P 1'
#
loop_
_entity.id
_entity.type
_entity.pdbx_description
1 polymer ?
#
loop_
_entity_poly.entity_id
_entity_poly.type
_entity_poly.pdbx_seq_one_letter_code
_entity_poly.pdbx_strand_id
1 'polypeptide(L)'
;MKNFKAIIILSLILVSSVVTYAQDPEFTQFYAAPVYTNPAMAGTGSCNGGGRVVLNYRNQWPSLPGTFITSSASYDQHFDNIGGGVSLLLLDDRAGEGLLRSQTVSAGYSFQLDVNRRFTMRFGIEGQYGQRSIDWQRLRFEDQIDESKGFVNPTAEPYVSDGVGFANFSTGILGYTERFYGGVAVHNLIEPNQSFFGNPDAIVPRRYTAHSGLVIPLDGRKIPESTISPNVLFMLQNKFTQMNIGFYYNKGPLVTGLWFRQTFGEYGNSDALMGLVGFRKDRFKFGYSFDLTVSDARSAAPSSHEISTGIEWCAKKPNRKYRKLSCPDF
;
A
#
# COMPACT_ATOMS: atom_id res chain seq x y z
N MET A 1 -26.57 -46.75 -10.22
CA MET A 1 -27.13 -45.46 -9.72
C MET A 1 -26.21 -44.70 -8.73
N LYS A 2 -25.45 -45.37 -7.85
CA LYS A 2 -24.52 -44.68 -6.93
C LYS A 2 -23.35 -43.92 -7.65
N ASN A 3 -22.79 -44.53 -8.69
CA ASN A 3 -21.67 -43.92 -9.44
C ASN A 3 -22.08 -42.72 -10.30
N PHE A 4 -23.34 -42.66 -10.76
CA PHE A 4 -23.85 -41.53 -11.54
C PHE A 4 -24.05 -40.26 -10.69
N LYS A 5 -24.45 -40.43 -9.42
CA LYS A 5 -24.53 -39.31 -8.45
C LYS A 5 -23.13 -38.76 -8.08
N ALA A 6 -22.13 -39.63 -7.97
CA ALA A 6 -20.77 -39.24 -7.69
C ALA A 6 -20.15 -38.43 -8.86
N ILE A 7 -20.42 -38.80 -10.11
CA ILE A 7 -19.98 -38.08 -11.30
C ILE A 7 -20.66 -36.72 -11.42
N ILE A 8 -21.96 -36.61 -11.07
CA ILE A 8 -22.67 -35.30 -11.07
C ILE A 8 -22.13 -34.39 -9.96
N ILE A 9 -21.82 -34.92 -8.80
CA ILE A 9 -21.22 -34.11 -7.71
C ILE A 9 -19.81 -33.69 -8.07
N LEU A 10 -19.02 -34.54 -8.69
CA LEU A 10 -17.67 -34.22 -9.13
C LEU A 10 -17.67 -33.17 -10.25
N SER A 11 -18.64 -33.28 -11.21
CA SER A 11 -18.78 -32.25 -12.27
C SER A 11 -19.35 -30.93 -11.76
N LEU A 12 -20.14 -30.89 -10.68
CA LEU A 12 -20.59 -29.66 -10.05
C LEU A 12 -19.45 -28.93 -9.27
N ILE A 13 -18.48 -29.69 -8.75
CA ILE A 13 -17.30 -29.12 -8.07
C ILE A 13 -16.31 -28.52 -9.09
N LEU A 14 -16.27 -29.04 -10.30
CA LEU A 14 -15.40 -28.55 -11.38
C LEU A 14 -15.91 -27.28 -12.08
N VAL A 15 -17.15 -26.83 -11.83
CA VAL A 15 -17.76 -25.64 -12.45
C VAL A 15 -17.71 -24.39 -11.56
N SER A 16 -17.21 -24.48 -10.35
CA SER A 16 -16.95 -23.28 -9.55
C SER A 16 -15.67 -22.58 -10.04
N SER A 17 -15.78 -21.83 -11.14
CA SER A 17 -14.78 -20.85 -11.49
C SER A 17 -14.71 -19.80 -10.35
N VAL A 18 -13.72 -19.94 -9.47
CA VAL A 18 -13.41 -18.93 -8.48
C VAL A 18 -12.88 -17.73 -9.24
N VAL A 19 -13.69 -16.71 -9.40
CA VAL A 19 -13.26 -15.44 -9.97
C VAL A 19 -12.29 -14.82 -8.97
N THR A 20 -10.99 -14.99 -9.20
CA THR A 20 -9.93 -14.36 -8.41
C THR A 20 -9.75 -12.94 -8.91
N TYR A 21 -9.97 -11.96 -8.02
CA TYR A 21 -9.68 -10.56 -8.30
C TYR A 21 -8.27 -10.21 -7.81
N ALA A 22 -7.52 -9.47 -8.64
CA ALA A 22 -6.24 -8.92 -8.24
C ALA A 22 -6.46 -7.79 -7.23
N GLN A 23 -5.66 -7.78 -6.16
CA GLN A 23 -5.62 -6.71 -5.17
C GLN A 23 -4.34 -5.89 -5.38
N ASP A 24 -4.42 -4.60 -5.08
CA ASP A 24 -3.23 -3.75 -5.02
C ASP A 24 -2.34 -4.20 -3.86
N PRO A 25 -1.00 -4.07 -3.98
CA PRO A 25 -0.08 -4.38 -2.90
C PRO A 25 -0.35 -3.52 -1.66
N GLU A 26 -0.08 -4.05 -0.49
CA GLU A 26 -0.31 -3.37 0.78
C GLU A 26 0.98 -3.19 1.56
N PHE A 27 1.13 -2.03 2.22
CA PHE A 27 2.19 -1.75 3.17
C PHE A 27 1.65 -1.83 4.60
N THR A 28 2.39 -2.47 5.49
CA THR A 28 2.11 -2.47 6.94
C THR A 28 2.40 -1.10 7.51
N GLN A 29 3.48 -0.47 7.04
CA GLN A 29 3.88 0.87 7.45
C GLN A 29 3.26 1.94 6.54
N PHE A 30 1.91 2.01 6.46
CA PHE A 30 1.21 2.90 5.54
C PHE A 30 1.53 4.39 5.76
N TYR A 31 1.92 4.80 6.96
CA TYR A 31 2.41 6.15 7.25
C TYR A 31 3.80 6.41 6.65
N ALA A 32 4.61 5.38 6.41
CA ALA A 32 5.86 5.48 5.67
C ALA A 32 5.65 5.41 4.14
N ALA A 33 4.40 5.22 3.68
CA ALA A 33 4.00 5.29 2.27
C ALA A 33 2.84 6.28 2.07
N PRO A 34 2.95 7.55 2.52
CA PRO A 34 1.81 8.45 2.62
C PRO A 34 1.17 8.76 1.26
N VAL A 35 1.96 9.02 0.22
CA VAL A 35 1.43 9.33 -1.12
C VAL A 35 0.77 8.11 -1.77
N TYR A 36 1.19 6.88 -1.43
CA TYR A 36 0.52 5.65 -1.83
C TYR A 36 -0.83 5.48 -1.15
N THR A 37 -0.93 5.90 0.13
CA THR A 37 -2.16 5.80 0.94
C THR A 37 -3.20 6.82 0.51
N ASN A 38 -2.77 8.07 0.22
CA ASN A 38 -3.66 9.16 -0.18
C ASN A 38 -2.88 10.24 -0.95
N PRO A 39 -3.23 10.54 -2.21
CA PRO A 39 -2.57 11.60 -2.98
C PRO A 39 -2.59 12.98 -2.32
N ALA A 40 -3.59 13.27 -1.47
CA ALA A 40 -3.68 14.52 -0.73
C ALA A 40 -2.58 14.67 0.34
N MET A 41 -1.85 13.60 0.67
CA MET A 41 -0.71 13.64 1.58
C MET A 41 0.60 14.12 0.93
N ALA A 42 0.62 14.40 -0.37
CA ALA A 42 1.78 14.95 -1.05
C ALA A 42 2.16 16.32 -0.45
N GLY A 43 3.42 16.48 -0.01
CA GLY A 43 3.93 17.70 0.62
C GLY A 43 3.46 17.93 2.06
N THR A 44 3.02 16.87 2.77
CA THR A 44 2.64 16.93 4.19
C THR A 44 3.81 16.66 5.15
N GLY A 45 5.04 16.50 4.68
CA GLY A 45 6.20 16.27 5.53
C GLY A 45 6.25 17.18 6.76
N SER A 46 6.93 16.75 7.83
CA SER A 46 6.93 17.35 9.16
C SER A 46 7.40 18.81 9.21
N CYS A 47 8.09 19.26 8.17
CA CYS A 47 8.53 20.65 8.04
C CYS A 47 7.71 21.40 6.98
N ASN A 48 7.04 22.47 7.37
CA ASN A 48 6.34 23.36 6.44
C ASN A 48 7.22 23.79 5.26
N GLY A 49 6.87 23.37 4.04
CA GLY A 49 7.62 23.66 2.82
C GLY A 49 8.86 22.79 2.63
N GLY A 50 9.06 21.78 3.46
CA GLY A 50 10.10 20.77 3.29
C GLY A 50 9.68 19.65 2.34
N GLY A 51 10.63 18.80 2.05
CA GLY A 51 10.42 17.59 1.27
C GLY A 51 10.87 16.37 2.02
N ARG A 52 10.46 15.21 1.52
CA ARG A 52 10.91 13.91 2.00
C ARG A 52 11.12 12.94 0.85
N VAL A 53 12.03 12.00 1.06
CA VAL A 53 12.20 10.80 0.26
C VAL A 53 11.99 9.62 1.19
N VAL A 54 11.20 8.65 0.77
CA VAL A 54 10.96 7.41 1.54
C VAL A 54 11.16 6.21 0.63
N LEU A 55 11.84 5.21 1.15
CA LEU A 55 12.02 3.90 0.54
C LEU A 55 11.35 2.85 1.42
N ASN A 56 10.56 1.98 0.83
CA ASN A 56 9.94 0.85 1.51
C ASN A 56 10.29 -0.45 0.78
N TYR A 57 10.50 -1.50 1.57
CA TYR A 57 10.69 -2.86 1.10
C TYR A 57 9.88 -3.80 1.98
N ARG A 58 8.93 -4.51 1.38
CA ARG A 58 8.09 -5.51 2.04
C ARG A 58 8.33 -6.87 1.42
N ASN A 59 8.57 -7.87 2.26
CA ASN A 59 8.61 -9.28 1.90
C ASN A 59 7.49 -9.99 2.65
N GLN A 60 6.46 -10.38 1.90
CA GLN A 60 5.29 -11.04 2.44
C GLN A 60 5.42 -12.54 2.25
N TRP A 61 5.27 -13.29 3.35
CA TRP A 61 5.32 -14.75 3.42
C TRP A 61 6.62 -15.34 2.87
N PRO A 62 7.79 -14.96 3.40
CA PRO A 62 9.08 -15.41 2.89
C PRO A 62 9.31 -16.93 2.98
N SER A 63 8.50 -17.65 3.75
CA SER A 63 8.54 -19.11 3.87
C SER A 63 7.84 -19.85 2.74
N LEU A 64 7.03 -19.16 1.92
CA LEU A 64 6.37 -19.77 0.78
C LEU A 64 7.29 -19.79 -0.45
N PRO A 65 7.28 -20.87 -1.24
CA PRO A 65 7.79 -20.81 -2.61
C PRO A 65 7.00 -19.74 -3.38
N GLY A 66 7.69 -18.78 -3.96
CA GLY A 66 7.03 -17.70 -4.69
C GLY A 66 6.54 -16.56 -3.80
N THR A 67 7.42 -16.03 -2.96
CA THR A 67 7.17 -14.88 -2.07
C THR A 67 6.64 -13.67 -2.82
N PHE A 68 5.91 -12.80 -2.10
CA PHE A 68 5.49 -11.51 -2.62
C PHE A 68 6.46 -10.44 -2.11
N ILE A 69 7.07 -9.70 -3.05
CA ILE A 69 8.03 -8.64 -2.73
C ILE A 69 7.53 -7.34 -3.32
N THR A 70 7.24 -6.37 -2.45
CA THR A 70 6.83 -5.02 -2.84
C THR A 70 7.90 -4.03 -2.44
N SER A 71 8.36 -3.22 -3.37
CA SER A 71 9.32 -2.14 -3.14
C SER A 71 8.74 -0.82 -3.62
N SER A 72 8.94 0.24 -2.86
CA SER A 72 8.57 1.58 -3.31
C SER A 72 9.64 2.62 -3.00
N ALA A 73 9.71 3.64 -3.86
CA ALA A 73 10.48 4.84 -3.64
C ALA A 73 9.57 6.03 -3.89
N SER A 74 9.43 6.91 -2.92
CA SER A 74 8.59 8.10 -3.03
C SER A 74 9.37 9.37 -2.71
N TYR A 75 9.03 10.43 -3.41
CA TYR A 75 9.44 11.80 -3.14
C TYR A 75 8.20 12.65 -3.05
N ASP A 76 8.13 13.53 -2.06
CA ASP A 76 7.12 14.59 -2.03
C ASP A 76 7.66 15.86 -1.38
N GLN A 77 7.20 17.00 -1.86
CA GLN A 77 7.61 18.31 -1.36
C GLN A 77 6.48 19.34 -1.51
N HIS A 78 6.34 20.20 -0.51
CA HIS A 78 5.46 21.37 -0.58
C HIS A 78 6.16 22.56 -1.22
N PHE A 79 5.48 23.20 -2.16
CA PHE A 79 5.93 24.42 -2.81
C PHE A 79 4.91 25.54 -2.59
N ASP A 80 5.35 26.62 -1.93
CA ASP A 80 4.51 27.78 -1.66
C ASP A 80 4.03 28.50 -2.92
N ASN A 81 4.86 28.50 -3.96
CA ASN A 81 4.57 29.21 -5.22
C ASN A 81 3.37 28.62 -5.96
N ILE A 82 3.12 27.34 -5.81
CA ILE A 82 1.97 26.64 -6.42
C ILE A 82 0.87 26.33 -5.40
N GLY A 83 1.03 26.80 -4.14
CA GLY A 83 0.03 26.59 -3.08
C GLY A 83 -0.23 25.15 -2.71
N GLY A 84 0.72 24.24 -2.93
CA GLY A 84 0.50 22.83 -2.75
C GLY A 84 1.74 21.97 -2.71
N GLY A 85 1.57 20.66 -2.67
CA GLY A 85 2.63 19.66 -2.71
C GLY A 85 2.65 18.92 -4.04
N VAL A 86 3.83 18.53 -4.49
CA VAL A 86 4.03 17.58 -5.58
C VAL A 86 4.57 16.29 -5.04
N SER A 87 4.29 15.19 -5.74
CA SER A 87 4.81 13.86 -5.40
C SER A 87 5.21 13.08 -6.63
N LEU A 88 6.17 12.20 -6.44
CA LEU A 88 6.56 11.13 -7.37
C LEU A 88 6.62 9.83 -6.59
N LEU A 89 6.05 8.75 -7.14
CA LEU A 89 6.08 7.41 -6.55
C LEU A 89 6.49 6.40 -7.61
N LEU A 90 7.44 5.56 -7.27
CA LEU A 90 7.83 4.38 -8.01
C LEU A 90 7.45 3.17 -7.17
N LEU A 91 6.75 2.21 -7.77
CA LEU A 91 6.33 0.97 -7.13
C LEU A 91 6.75 -0.22 -8.01
N ASP A 92 7.36 -1.23 -7.42
CA ASP A 92 7.71 -2.51 -8.04
C ASP A 92 7.17 -3.64 -7.16
N ASP A 93 6.22 -4.38 -7.68
CA ASP A 93 5.56 -5.49 -7.00
C ASP A 93 5.81 -6.78 -7.76
N ARG A 94 6.25 -7.81 -7.06
CA ARG A 94 6.63 -9.11 -7.62
C ARG A 94 5.92 -10.22 -6.89
N ALA A 95 5.30 -11.11 -7.64
CA ALA A 95 4.62 -12.29 -7.14
C ALA A 95 5.17 -13.56 -7.80
N GLY A 96 5.12 -14.69 -7.09
CA GLY A 96 5.45 -15.98 -7.66
C GLY A 96 6.93 -16.10 -8.08
N GLU A 97 7.87 -15.79 -7.17
CA GLU A 97 9.32 -15.77 -7.47
C GLU A 97 9.72 -14.75 -8.56
N GLY A 98 8.91 -13.69 -8.72
CA GLY A 98 9.10 -12.67 -9.74
C GLY A 98 8.61 -13.08 -11.13
N LEU A 99 7.84 -14.15 -11.25
CA LEU A 99 7.17 -14.54 -12.52
C LEU A 99 6.20 -13.47 -12.98
N LEU A 100 5.42 -12.93 -12.06
CA LEU A 100 4.52 -11.80 -12.30
C LEU A 100 5.11 -10.54 -11.66
N ARG A 101 5.30 -9.50 -12.46
CA ARG A 101 5.84 -8.22 -12.00
C ARG A 101 4.94 -7.07 -12.42
N SER A 102 4.62 -6.20 -11.48
CA SER A 102 3.87 -4.97 -11.72
C SER A 102 4.73 -3.77 -11.34
N GLN A 103 5.00 -2.88 -12.29
CA GLN A 103 5.77 -1.66 -12.08
C GLN A 103 4.88 -0.46 -12.32
N THR A 104 4.88 0.51 -11.43
CA THR A 104 4.07 1.72 -11.54
C THR A 104 4.91 2.95 -11.25
N VAL A 105 4.73 3.96 -12.07
CA VAL A 105 5.27 5.32 -11.88
C VAL A 105 4.08 6.26 -11.74
N SER A 106 4.04 7.01 -10.65
CA SER A 106 2.96 7.96 -10.37
C SER A 106 3.51 9.36 -10.13
N ALA A 107 2.79 10.36 -10.59
CA ALA A 107 3.04 11.77 -10.29
C ALA A 107 1.77 12.42 -9.76
N GLY A 108 1.88 13.14 -8.64
CA GLY A 108 0.74 13.72 -7.94
C GLY A 108 0.93 15.20 -7.60
N TYR A 109 -0.20 15.86 -7.44
CA TYR A 109 -0.30 17.22 -6.92
C TYR A 109 -1.36 17.31 -5.85
N SER A 110 -1.09 18.03 -4.78
CA SER A 110 -2.02 18.24 -3.67
C SER A 110 -2.14 19.73 -3.37
N PHE A 111 -3.31 20.29 -3.65
CA PHE A 111 -3.64 21.69 -3.33
C PHE A 111 -3.91 21.82 -1.83
N GLN A 112 -3.32 22.85 -1.18
CA GLN A 112 -3.54 23.16 0.23
C GLN A 112 -4.47 24.34 0.40
N LEU A 113 -5.54 24.15 1.20
CA LEU A 113 -6.50 25.17 1.59
C LEU A 113 -6.44 25.38 3.11
N ASP A 114 -5.89 26.50 3.56
CA ASP A 114 -5.90 26.88 4.97
C ASP A 114 -7.28 27.50 5.31
N VAL A 115 -8.22 26.67 5.79
CA VAL A 115 -9.60 27.06 6.13
C VAL A 115 -9.59 28.07 7.27
N ASN A 116 -8.77 27.84 8.29
CA ASN A 116 -8.53 28.75 9.38
C ASN A 116 -7.16 28.46 10.05
N ARG A 117 -6.83 29.17 11.12
CA ARG A 117 -5.53 29.02 11.84
C ARG A 117 -5.34 27.65 12.50
N ARG A 118 -6.40 26.85 12.64
CA ARG A 118 -6.39 25.55 13.35
C ARG A 118 -6.76 24.37 12.47
N PHE A 119 -7.21 24.62 11.25
CA PHE A 119 -7.66 23.56 10.35
C PHE A 119 -7.23 23.85 8.91
N THR A 120 -6.60 22.86 8.30
CA THR A 120 -6.16 22.86 6.90
C THR A 120 -6.77 21.67 6.18
N MET A 121 -7.21 21.89 4.96
CA MET A 121 -7.65 20.84 4.03
C MET A 121 -6.65 20.73 2.87
N ARG A 122 -6.57 19.53 2.31
CA ARG A 122 -5.80 19.27 1.09
C ARG A 122 -6.62 18.41 0.14
N PHE A 123 -6.48 18.70 -1.15
CA PHE A 123 -7.13 17.98 -2.24
C PHE A 123 -6.04 17.45 -3.16
N GLY A 124 -5.95 16.14 -3.31
CA GLY A 124 -4.90 15.48 -4.08
C GLY A 124 -5.45 14.85 -5.35
N ILE A 125 -4.67 14.94 -6.40
CA ILE A 125 -4.85 14.19 -7.65
C ILE A 125 -3.53 13.53 -8.02
N GLU A 126 -3.59 12.34 -8.60
CA GLU A 126 -2.44 11.58 -9.04
C GLU A 126 -2.74 10.93 -10.38
N GLY A 127 -1.80 11.02 -11.30
CA GLY A 127 -1.77 10.24 -12.52
C GLY A 127 -0.68 9.18 -12.44
N GLN A 128 -0.97 7.97 -12.91
CA GLN A 128 -0.03 6.87 -12.88
C GLN A 128 0.01 6.12 -14.20
N TYR A 129 1.18 5.63 -14.54
CA TYR A 129 1.41 4.68 -15.62
C TYR A 129 1.97 3.39 -15.02
N GLY A 130 1.32 2.27 -15.32
CA GLY A 130 1.72 0.95 -14.86
C GLY A 130 2.03 0.03 -16.03
N GLN A 131 2.93 -0.90 -15.79
CA GLN A 131 3.23 -2.00 -16.67
C GLN A 131 3.21 -3.30 -15.87
N ARG A 132 2.44 -4.27 -16.32
CA ARG A 132 2.40 -5.62 -15.78
C ARG A 132 3.08 -6.55 -16.75
N SER A 133 4.02 -7.36 -16.28
CA SER A 133 4.79 -8.30 -17.11
C SER A 133 4.83 -9.68 -16.47
N ILE A 134 4.99 -10.70 -17.32
CA ILE A 134 5.13 -12.10 -16.91
C ILE A 134 6.34 -12.71 -17.60
N ASP A 135 7.13 -13.48 -16.86
CA ASP A 135 8.28 -14.20 -17.40
C ASP A 135 7.85 -15.56 -17.95
N TRP A 136 7.48 -15.57 -19.23
CA TRP A 136 7.04 -16.77 -19.94
C TRP A 136 8.08 -17.88 -19.96
N GLN A 137 9.35 -17.58 -19.97
CA GLN A 137 10.43 -18.58 -20.06
C GLN A 137 10.55 -19.41 -18.77
N ARG A 138 10.10 -18.85 -17.67
CA ARG A 138 10.11 -19.51 -16.35
C ARG A 138 8.81 -20.25 -16.05
N LEU A 139 7.74 -20.00 -16.81
CA LEU A 139 6.50 -20.74 -16.68
C LEU A 139 6.72 -22.21 -17.09
N ARG A 140 5.98 -23.08 -16.43
CA ARG A 140 5.94 -24.50 -16.72
C ARG A 140 4.48 -24.90 -16.94
N PHE A 141 4.21 -25.55 -18.07
CA PHE A 141 2.89 -25.99 -18.47
C PHE A 141 2.81 -27.52 -18.40
N GLU A 142 1.62 -28.04 -18.19
CA GLU A 142 1.38 -29.48 -18.03
C GLU A 142 1.78 -30.29 -19.31
N ASP A 143 1.56 -29.72 -20.48
CA ASP A 143 1.91 -30.31 -21.80
C ASP A 143 3.42 -30.49 -22.01
N GLN A 144 4.25 -29.79 -21.21
CA GLN A 144 5.70 -29.91 -21.23
C GLN A 144 6.22 -31.13 -20.48
N ILE A 145 5.36 -31.82 -19.70
CA ILE A 145 5.77 -32.94 -18.85
C ILE A 145 5.78 -34.22 -19.66
N ASP A 146 6.95 -34.88 -19.74
CA ASP A 146 7.09 -36.28 -20.10
C ASP A 146 7.12 -37.13 -18.83
N GLU A 147 6.33 -38.21 -18.79
CA GLU A 147 6.21 -39.05 -17.58
C GLU A 147 7.55 -39.64 -17.07
N SER A 148 8.52 -39.78 -17.97
CA SER A 148 9.83 -40.37 -17.63
C SER A 148 10.98 -39.38 -17.60
N LYS A 149 10.87 -38.25 -18.31
CA LYS A 149 11.97 -37.25 -18.49
C LYS A 149 11.69 -35.91 -17.86
N GLY A 150 10.48 -35.69 -17.32
CA GLY A 150 10.06 -34.41 -16.73
C GLY A 150 9.75 -33.33 -17.79
N PHE A 151 10.08 -32.07 -17.53
CA PHE A 151 9.76 -30.93 -18.41
C PHE A 151 10.69 -30.87 -19.62
N VAL A 152 10.41 -31.61 -20.67
CA VAL A 152 11.25 -31.71 -21.88
C VAL A 152 10.52 -31.42 -23.19
N ASN A 153 9.18 -31.41 -23.17
CA ASN A 153 8.39 -31.15 -24.40
C ASN A 153 8.21 -29.64 -24.62
N PRO A 154 8.09 -29.18 -25.87
CA PRO A 154 7.66 -27.83 -26.18
C PRO A 154 6.19 -27.64 -25.76
N THR A 155 5.83 -26.46 -25.25
CA THR A 155 4.43 -26.13 -24.92
C THR A 155 3.65 -25.77 -26.19
N ALA A 156 2.37 -26.16 -26.23
CA ALA A 156 1.38 -25.72 -27.20
C ALA A 156 0.61 -24.46 -26.74
N GLU A 157 0.86 -23.99 -25.51
CA GLU A 157 0.18 -22.80 -24.98
C GLU A 157 0.52 -21.55 -25.81
N PRO A 158 -0.49 -20.74 -26.16
CA PRO A 158 -0.28 -19.58 -27.00
C PRO A 158 0.48 -18.49 -26.26
N TYR A 159 1.62 -18.10 -26.77
CA TYR A 159 2.29 -16.89 -26.32
C TYR A 159 1.55 -15.65 -26.84
N VAL A 160 1.14 -14.74 -25.96
CA VAL A 160 0.36 -13.56 -26.34
C VAL A 160 1.14 -12.26 -26.14
N SER A 161 1.70 -12.03 -24.98
CA SER A 161 2.44 -10.81 -24.66
C SER A 161 3.28 -10.98 -23.40
N ASP A 162 4.47 -10.39 -23.37
CA ASP A 162 5.30 -10.30 -22.16
C ASP A 162 4.80 -9.24 -21.18
N GLY A 163 3.97 -8.31 -21.63
CA GLY A 163 3.52 -7.23 -20.78
C GLY A 163 2.32 -6.45 -21.30
N VAL A 164 1.62 -5.83 -20.36
CA VAL A 164 0.48 -4.93 -20.59
C VAL A 164 0.73 -3.61 -19.88
N GLY A 165 0.67 -2.52 -20.63
CA GLY A 165 0.75 -1.16 -20.09
C GLY A 165 -0.63 -0.56 -19.86
N PHE A 166 -0.80 0.24 -18.80
CA PHE A 166 -2.05 0.92 -18.48
C PHE A 166 -1.82 2.27 -17.85
N ALA A 167 -2.73 3.21 -18.10
CA ALA A 167 -2.80 4.47 -17.38
C ALA A 167 -3.88 4.40 -16.31
N ASN A 168 -3.73 5.17 -15.23
CA ASN A 168 -4.72 5.23 -14.17
C ASN A 168 -4.67 6.57 -13.43
N PHE A 169 -5.69 6.86 -12.63
CA PHE A 169 -5.78 8.07 -11.83
C PHE A 169 -6.25 7.75 -10.42
N SER A 170 -5.84 8.61 -9.48
CA SER A 170 -6.27 8.57 -8.08
C SER A 170 -6.62 9.98 -7.61
N THR A 171 -7.49 10.07 -6.61
CA THR A 171 -7.82 11.35 -5.98
C THR A 171 -8.00 11.16 -4.49
N GLY A 172 -7.84 12.24 -3.72
CA GLY A 172 -8.04 12.17 -2.28
C GLY A 172 -8.26 13.53 -1.64
N ILE A 173 -8.79 13.46 -0.44
CA ILE A 173 -9.02 14.61 0.44
C ILE A 173 -8.39 14.30 1.80
N LEU A 174 -7.75 15.29 2.40
CA LEU A 174 -7.16 15.21 3.73
C LEU A 174 -7.53 16.48 4.50
N GLY A 175 -8.03 16.32 5.72
CA GLY A 175 -8.23 17.41 6.66
C GLY A 175 -7.38 17.19 7.90
N TYR A 176 -6.72 18.23 8.42
CA TYR A 176 -5.91 18.09 9.62
C TYR A 176 -5.84 19.35 10.47
N THR A 177 -5.59 19.11 11.75
CA THR A 177 -5.28 20.11 12.78
C THR A 177 -3.88 19.85 13.34
N GLU A 178 -3.48 20.47 14.42
CA GLU A 178 -2.19 20.18 15.09
C GLU A 178 -2.12 18.77 15.69
N ARG A 179 -3.25 18.14 16.01
CA ARG A 179 -3.30 16.84 16.70
C ARG A 179 -4.11 15.77 16.01
N PHE A 180 -5.04 16.17 15.18
CA PHE A 180 -5.95 15.26 14.49
C PHE A 180 -5.76 15.36 12.98
N TYR A 181 -5.83 14.24 12.29
CA TYR A 181 -5.95 14.19 10.85
C TYR A 181 -6.95 13.10 10.43
N GLY A 182 -7.55 13.29 9.26
CA GLY A 182 -8.40 12.29 8.63
C GLY A 182 -8.52 12.56 7.14
N GLY A 183 -8.55 11.50 6.36
CA GLY A 183 -8.61 11.60 4.93
C GLY A 183 -9.31 10.42 4.27
N VAL A 184 -9.73 10.65 3.04
CA VAL A 184 -10.31 9.63 2.15
C VAL A 184 -9.62 9.72 0.79
N ALA A 185 -9.46 8.58 0.14
CA ALA A 185 -8.91 8.51 -1.22
C ALA A 185 -9.64 7.45 -2.05
N VAL A 186 -9.64 7.66 -3.35
CA VAL A 186 -10.12 6.70 -4.34
C VAL A 186 -9.00 6.49 -5.34
N HIS A 187 -8.54 5.25 -5.44
CA HIS A 187 -7.54 4.80 -6.39
C HIS A 187 -8.20 3.99 -7.51
N ASN A 188 -7.49 3.79 -8.59
CA ASN A 188 -7.96 3.02 -9.74
C ASN A 188 -9.27 3.58 -10.34
N LEU A 189 -9.35 4.90 -10.54
CA LEU A 189 -10.57 5.57 -11.02
C LEU A 189 -11.04 5.06 -12.38
N ILE A 190 -10.11 4.68 -13.27
CA ILE A 190 -10.40 4.18 -14.62
C ILE A 190 -10.69 2.67 -14.62
N GLU A 191 -10.32 1.93 -13.55
CA GLU A 191 -10.42 0.47 -13.48
C GLU A 191 -9.71 -0.21 -14.67
N PRO A 192 -8.37 -0.02 -14.82
CA PRO A 192 -7.65 -0.46 -15.99
C PRO A 192 -7.71 -1.98 -16.16
N ASN A 193 -7.83 -2.42 -17.40
CA ASN A 193 -7.72 -3.82 -17.75
C ASN A 193 -6.24 -4.23 -17.80
N GLN A 194 -5.89 -5.31 -17.10
CA GLN A 194 -4.53 -5.85 -17.00
C GLN A 194 -4.40 -7.26 -17.57
N SER A 195 -5.30 -7.64 -18.48
CA SER A 195 -5.28 -8.93 -19.15
C SER A 195 -4.13 -9.03 -20.15
N PHE A 196 -3.36 -10.10 -20.10
CA PHE A 196 -2.42 -10.48 -21.14
C PHE A 196 -3.12 -11.03 -22.38
N PHE A 197 -4.31 -11.61 -22.23
CA PHE A 197 -5.07 -12.30 -23.27
C PHE A 197 -6.25 -11.48 -23.80
N GLY A 198 -6.37 -10.21 -23.43
CA GLY A 198 -7.47 -9.35 -23.86
C GLY A 198 -8.82 -9.68 -23.21
N ASN A 199 -8.83 -10.42 -22.09
CA ASN A 199 -10.06 -10.69 -21.35
C ASN A 199 -10.64 -9.36 -20.78
N PRO A 200 -11.88 -8.97 -21.12
CA PRO A 200 -12.49 -7.74 -20.65
C PRO A 200 -12.73 -7.71 -19.13
N ASP A 201 -12.83 -8.86 -18.49
CA ASP A 201 -13.14 -8.96 -17.06
C ASP A 201 -11.91 -8.84 -16.14
N ALA A 202 -10.69 -8.78 -16.72
CA ALA A 202 -9.44 -8.65 -15.96
C ALA A 202 -9.17 -7.19 -15.55
N ILE A 203 -10.16 -6.52 -14.98
CA ILE A 203 -10.05 -5.14 -14.48
C ILE A 203 -9.50 -5.10 -13.07
N VAL A 204 -8.76 -4.02 -12.74
CA VAL A 204 -8.38 -3.68 -11.36
C VAL A 204 -9.47 -2.80 -10.76
N PRO A 205 -10.24 -3.29 -9.79
CA PRO A 205 -11.36 -2.53 -9.22
C PRO A 205 -10.86 -1.29 -8.48
N ARG A 206 -11.75 -0.29 -8.34
CA ARG A 206 -11.48 0.88 -7.50
C ARG A 206 -11.19 0.48 -6.08
N ARG A 207 -10.15 1.11 -5.51
CA ARG A 207 -9.81 0.99 -4.10
C ARG A 207 -10.19 2.28 -3.38
N TYR A 208 -11.04 2.15 -2.39
CA TYR A 208 -11.44 3.22 -1.47
C TYR A 208 -10.62 3.10 -0.20
N THR A 209 -10.01 4.19 0.23
CA THR A 209 -9.20 4.25 1.45
C THR A 209 -9.74 5.34 2.35
N ALA A 210 -9.94 5.06 3.62
CA ALA A 210 -10.24 6.05 4.64
C ALA A 210 -9.27 5.87 5.81
N HIS A 211 -8.65 6.95 6.26
CA HIS A 211 -7.68 6.90 7.34
C HIS A 211 -7.86 8.08 8.30
N SER A 212 -7.54 7.84 9.56
CA SER A 212 -7.61 8.87 10.59
C SER A 212 -6.64 8.56 11.72
N GLY A 213 -6.17 9.61 12.39
CA GLY A 213 -5.30 9.49 13.54
C GLY A 213 -5.32 10.71 14.45
N LEU A 214 -4.90 10.49 15.67
CA LEU A 214 -4.84 11.51 16.70
C LEU A 214 -3.48 11.44 17.39
N VAL A 215 -2.83 12.58 17.63
CA VAL A 215 -1.57 12.68 18.41
C VAL A 215 -1.88 13.23 19.79
N ILE A 216 -1.66 12.42 20.82
CA ILE A 216 -1.91 12.74 22.22
C ILE A 216 -0.55 12.90 22.91
N PRO A 217 -0.16 14.12 23.35
CA PRO A 217 1.03 14.31 24.15
C PRO A 217 0.83 13.69 25.54
N LEU A 218 1.83 12.96 26.02
CA LEU A 218 1.81 12.33 27.35
C LEU A 218 2.54 13.16 28.42
N ASP A 219 3.25 14.20 27.97
CA ASP A 219 3.90 15.16 28.85
C ASP A 219 3.35 16.57 28.61
N GLY A 220 3.42 17.44 29.61
CA GLY A 220 2.91 18.82 29.57
C GLY A 220 3.83 19.82 28.88
N ARG A 221 4.84 19.36 28.12
CA ARG A 221 5.83 20.22 27.47
C ARG A 221 5.25 20.86 26.21
N LYS A 222 5.73 22.06 25.84
CA LYS A 222 5.35 22.73 24.57
C LYS A 222 5.73 21.89 23.34
N ILE A 223 6.84 21.16 23.42
CA ILE A 223 7.27 20.16 22.45
C ILE A 223 7.29 18.85 23.23
N PRO A 224 6.31 17.99 23.04
CA PRO A 224 6.19 16.75 23.80
C PRO A 224 7.36 15.82 23.44
N GLU A 225 7.99 15.26 24.47
CA GLU A 225 9.02 14.22 24.29
C GLU A 225 8.41 12.83 24.09
N SER A 226 7.18 12.66 24.64
CA SER A 226 6.44 11.41 24.53
C SER A 226 5.04 11.66 23.99
N THR A 227 4.64 10.88 22.98
CA THR A 227 3.28 10.93 22.41
C THR A 227 2.74 9.53 22.20
N ILE A 228 1.42 9.38 22.28
CA ILE A 228 0.71 8.21 21.78
C ILE A 228 -0.20 8.63 20.64
N SER A 229 -0.22 7.85 19.57
CA SER A 229 -0.99 8.17 18.37
C SER A 229 -1.86 6.97 17.98
N PRO A 230 -3.12 6.89 18.43
CA PRO A 230 -4.07 5.92 17.91
C PRO A 230 -4.45 6.29 16.48
N ASN A 231 -4.54 5.26 15.62
CA ASN A 231 -4.82 5.42 14.20
C ASN A 231 -5.70 4.27 13.69
N VAL A 232 -6.42 4.56 12.62
CA VAL A 232 -7.22 3.59 11.89
C VAL A 232 -7.03 3.81 10.38
N LEU A 233 -6.95 2.70 9.65
CA LEU A 233 -6.96 2.66 8.20
C LEU A 233 -8.02 1.66 7.76
N PHE A 234 -8.92 2.09 6.91
CA PHE A 234 -9.96 1.28 6.29
C PHE A 234 -9.75 1.26 4.78
N MET A 235 -9.82 0.08 4.18
CA MET A 235 -9.70 -0.13 2.75
C MET A 235 -10.82 -1.03 2.24
N LEU A 236 -11.36 -0.65 1.09
CA LEU A 236 -12.37 -1.41 0.36
C LEU A 236 -11.95 -1.51 -1.10
N GLN A 237 -11.79 -2.72 -1.60
CA GLN A 237 -11.52 -3.00 -3.01
C GLN A 237 -12.36 -4.19 -3.46
N ASN A 238 -13.37 -3.93 -4.30
CA ASN A 238 -14.36 -4.93 -4.69
C ASN A 238 -15.02 -5.60 -3.46
N LYS A 239 -14.92 -6.91 -3.32
CA LYS A 239 -15.44 -7.70 -2.19
C LYS A 239 -14.50 -7.73 -0.98
N PHE A 240 -13.27 -7.24 -1.13
CA PHE A 240 -12.27 -7.21 -0.08
C PHE A 240 -12.42 -5.95 0.76
N THR A 241 -12.73 -6.12 2.03
CA THR A 241 -12.85 -5.03 3.01
C THR A 241 -11.90 -5.31 4.15
N GLN A 242 -11.03 -4.35 4.45
CA GLN A 242 -10.00 -4.48 5.47
C GLN A 242 -9.97 -3.27 6.38
N MET A 243 -9.70 -3.51 7.65
CA MET A 243 -9.45 -2.48 8.64
C MET A 243 -8.15 -2.79 9.39
N ASN A 244 -7.27 -1.79 9.47
CA ASN A 244 -6.10 -1.80 10.33
C ASN A 244 -6.34 -0.79 11.45
N ILE A 245 -6.26 -1.23 12.71
CA ILE A 245 -6.37 -0.39 13.89
C ILE A 245 -5.15 -0.58 14.79
N GLY A 246 -4.62 0.50 15.31
CA GLY A 246 -3.44 0.41 16.15
C GLY A 246 -3.00 1.75 16.70
N PHE A 247 -1.82 1.77 17.28
CA PHE A 247 -1.25 2.98 17.83
C PHE A 247 0.28 2.99 17.69
N TYR A 248 0.83 4.19 17.68
CA TYR A 248 2.26 4.44 17.83
C TYR A 248 2.53 5.08 19.20
N TYR A 249 3.61 4.68 19.80
CA TYR A 249 4.19 5.33 20.96
C TYR A 249 5.56 5.89 20.58
N ASN A 250 5.71 7.19 20.68
CA ASN A 250 6.95 7.91 20.41
C ASN A 250 7.56 8.38 21.71
N LYS A 251 8.86 8.15 21.90
CA LYS A 251 9.64 8.67 23.04
C LYS A 251 11.02 9.09 22.55
N GLY A 252 11.24 10.41 22.46
CA GLY A 252 12.48 10.93 21.88
C GLY A 252 12.70 10.41 20.46
N PRO A 253 13.83 9.72 20.17
CA PRO A 253 14.09 9.17 18.84
C PRO A 253 13.40 7.84 18.56
N LEU A 254 12.89 7.14 19.58
CA LEU A 254 12.30 5.81 19.45
C LEU A 254 10.81 5.92 19.09
N VAL A 255 10.41 5.13 18.11
CA VAL A 255 9.01 4.93 17.70
C VAL A 255 8.70 3.44 17.84
N THR A 256 7.63 3.10 18.53
CA THR A 256 7.11 1.73 18.59
C THR A 256 5.64 1.74 18.21
N GLY A 257 5.17 0.65 17.62
CA GLY A 257 3.77 0.53 17.20
C GLY A 257 3.24 -0.87 17.39
N LEU A 258 1.95 -0.94 17.66
CA LEU A 258 1.20 -2.19 17.70
C LEU A 258 -0.09 -2.01 16.90
N TRP A 259 -0.36 -2.96 15.99
CA TRP A 259 -1.49 -2.90 15.08
C TRP A 259 -2.16 -4.26 14.95
N PHE A 260 -3.43 -4.20 14.63
CA PHE A 260 -4.24 -5.37 14.32
C PHE A 260 -4.93 -5.16 12.97
N ARG A 261 -4.87 -6.18 12.12
CA ARG A 261 -5.51 -6.23 10.81
C ARG A 261 -6.67 -7.19 10.85
N GLN A 262 -7.83 -6.74 10.38
CA GLN A 262 -9.05 -7.49 10.25
C GLN A 262 -9.60 -7.36 8.84
N THR A 263 -9.86 -8.47 8.16
CA THR A 263 -10.60 -8.53 6.90
C THR A 263 -12.05 -8.90 7.18
N PHE A 264 -12.98 -8.28 6.47
CA PHE A 264 -14.43 -8.48 6.59
C PHE A 264 -15.01 -9.02 5.28
N GLY A 265 -16.25 -9.58 5.35
CA GLY A 265 -16.99 -10.10 4.21
C GLY A 265 -16.85 -11.60 4.03
N GLU A 266 -17.04 -12.09 2.82
CA GLU A 266 -17.04 -13.51 2.46
C GLU A 266 -15.69 -14.20 2.80
N TYR A 267 -14.59 -13.43 2.74
CA TYR A 267 -13.23 -13.85 3.10
C TYR A 267 -12.79 -13.29 4.45
N GLY A 268 -13.77 -12.95 5.31
CA GLY A 268 -13.51 -12.32 6.61
C GLY A 268 -12.68 -13.18 7.52
N ASN A 269 -11.55 -12.64 8.00
CA ASN A 269 -10.63 -13.31 8.91
C ASN A 269 -9.83 -12.28 9.72
N SER A 270 -9.41 -12.67 10.93
CA SER A 270 -8.39 -11.94 11.68
C SER A 270 -7.03 -12.23 11.04
N ASP A 271 -6.49 -11.27 10.27
CA ASP A 271 -5.35 -11.56 9.40
C ASP A 271 -4.02 -11.55 10.13
N ALA A 272 -3.70 -10.44 10.81
CA ALA A 272 -2.38 -10.28 11.41
C ALA A 272 -2.35 -9.36 12.63
N LEU A 273 -1.47 -9.69 13.55
CA LEU A 273 -0.96 -8.79 14.58
C LEU A 273 0.39 -8.25 14.12
N MET A 274 0.56 -6.93 14.13
CA MET A 274 1.73 -6.26 13.59
C MET A 274 2.47 -5.48 14.68
N GLY A 275 3.75 -5.77 14.84
CA GLY A 275 4.66 -5.04 15.70
C GLY A 275 5.60 -4.16 14.90
N LEU A 276 5.86 -2.94 15.39
CA LEU A 276 6.74 -2.00 14.74
C LEU A 276 7.75 -1.41 15.73
N VAL A 277 8.99 -1.27 15.26
CA VAL A 277 10.05 -0.51 15.91
C VAL A 277 10.68 0.41 14.89
N GLY A 278 10.82 1.68 15.24
CA GLY A 278 11.43 2.69 14.40
C GLY A 278 12.36 3.62 15.18
N PHE A 279 13.20 4.30 14.44
CA PHE A 279 14.13 5.27 14.97
C PHE A 279 14.07 6.55 14.13
N ARG A 280 13.91 7.69 14.80
CA ARG A 280 13.87 9.02 14.19
C ARG A 280 14.93 9.92 14.81
N LYS A 281 15.89 10.35 14.02
CA LYS A 281 16.92 11.28 14.46
C LYS A 281 17.21 12.30 13.38
N ASP A 282 17.11 13.58 13.75
CA ASP A 282 17.32 14.71 12.85
C ASP A 282 16.45 14.64 11.58
N ARG A 283 17.06 14.28 10.45
CA ARG A 283 16.41 14.16 9.14
C ARG A 283 16.10 12.73 8.74
N PHE A 284 16.62 11.76 9.50
CA PHE A 284 16.54 10.35 9.16
C PHE A 284 15.44 9.66 9.94
N LYS A 285 14.69 8.83 9.25
CA LYS A 285 13.69 7.91 9.80
C LYS A 285 14.03 6.50 9.34
N PHE A 286 13.93 5.54 10.23
CA PHE A 286 14.06 4.12 9.94
C PHE A 286 12.94 3.39 10.66
N GLY A 287 12.32 2.43 9.99
CA GLY A 287 11.27 1.59 10.55
C GLY A 287 11.44 0.14 10.13
N TYR A 288 11.16 -0.76 11.05
CA TYR A 288 11.00 -2.18 10.80
C TYR A 288 9.68 -2.64 11.38
N SER A 289 8.88 -3.37 10.60
CA SER A 289 7.68 -4.03 11.09
C SER A 289 7.70 -5.52 10.80
N PHE A 290 7.05 -6.24 11.68
CA PHE A 290 6.85 -7.67 11.62
C PHE A 290 5.35 -7.95 11.75
N ASP A 291 4.78 -8.63 10.74
CA ASP A 291 3.39 -9.06 10.73
C ASP A 291 3.34 -10.54 11.10
N LEU A 292 2.68 -10.85 12.19
CA LEU A 292 2.38 -12.23 12.59
C LEU A 292 0.97 -12.58 12.11
N THR A 293 0.87 -13.52 11.18
CA THR A 293 -0.42 -14.04 10.72
C THR A 293 -1.11 -14.78 11.87
N VAL A 294 -2.34 -14.40 12.19
CA VAL A 294 -3.15 -15.00 13.27
C VAL A 294 -4.33 -15.81 12.74
N SER A 295 -4.54 -15.77 11.41
CA SER A 295 -5.58 -16.55 10.71
C SER A 295 -5.20 -18.02 10.52
N ASP A 296 -6.12 -18.80 9.97
CA ASP A 296 -5.90 -20.22 9.61
C ASP A 296 -4.75 -20.40 8.60
N ALA A 297 -4.42 -19.35 7.83
CA ALA A 297 -3.28 -19.33 6.93
C ALA A 297 -1.91 -19.34 7.65
N ARG A 298 -1.86 -19.19 8.98
CA ARG A 298 -0.62 -19.13 9.78
C ARG A 298 0.34 -20.29 9.55
N SER A 299 -0.19 -21.49 9.33
CA SER A 299 0.64 -22.69 9.10
C SER A 299 1.40 -22.63 7.77
N ALA A 300 0.83 -22.02 6.74
CA ALA A 300 1.44 -21.87 5.41
C ALA A 300 2.20 -20.53 5.28
N ALA A 301 1.63 -19.45 5.77
CA ALA A 301 2.06 -18.07 5.56
C ALA A 301 2.23 -17.33 6.91
N PRO A 302 3.23 -17.69 7.75
CA PRO A 302 3.28 -17.29 9.16
C PRO A 302 3.61 -15.82 9.38
N SER A 303 4.33 -15.17 8.49
CA SER A 303 4.85 -13.82 8.76
C SER A 303 5.11 -13.00 7.52
N SER A 304 5.21 -11.68 7.72
CA SER A 304 5.72 -10.74 6.71
C SER A 304 6.65 -9.72 7.38
N HIS A 305 7.60 -9.22 6.62
CA HIS A 305 8.60 -8.26 7.09
C HIS A 305 8.57 -7.02 6.22
N GLU A 306 8.66 -5.84 6.83
CA GLU A 306 8.76 -4.59 6.09
C GLU A 306 9.80 -3.67 6.71
N ILE A 307 10.63 -3.07 5.87
CA ILE A 307 11.63 -2.09 6.23
C ILE A 307 11.30 -0.80 5.52
N SER A 308 11.33 0.31 6.24
CA SER A 308 11.24 1.64 5.67
C SER A 308 12.44 2.49 6.08
N THR A 309 12.87 3.36 5.18
CA THR A 309 13.84 4.40 5.49
C THR A 309 13.44 5.71 4.81
N GLY A 310 13.62 6.82 5.51
CA GLY A 310 13.22 8.12 5.02
C GLY A 310 14.23 9.19 5.38
N ILE A 311 14.29 10.20 4.51
CA ILE A 311 15.04 11.44 4.73
C ILE A 311 14.08 12.60 4.55
N GLU A 312 14.00 13.47 5.56
CA GLU A 312 13.18 14.68 5.52
C GLU A 312 14.06 15.91 5.65
N TRP A 313 13.70 16.96 4.96
CA TRP A 313 14.37 18.26 5.07
C TRP A 313 13.37 19.39 5.12
N CYS A 314 13.75 20.45 5.84
CA CYS A 314 12.94 21.65 5.96
C CYS A 314 13.38 22.66 4.89
N ALA A 315 12.45 23.29 4.19
CA ALA A 315 12.77 24.45 3.38
C ALA A 315 13.20 25.63 4.25
N LYS A 316 13.99 26.55 3.70
CA LYS A 316 14.28 27.83 4.36
C LYS A 316 12.94 28.52 4.66
N LYS A 317 12.75 28.94 5.93
CA LYS A 317 11.51 29.63 6.36
C LYS A 317 11.25 30.82 5.45
N PRO A 318 10.13 30.86 4.71
CA PRO A 318 9.72 32.10 4.06
C PRO A 318 9.38 33.12 5.16
N ASN A 319 9.64 34.42 4.91
CA ASN A 319 9.23 35.51 5.79
C ASN A 319 7.68 35.61 5.84
N ARG A 320 7.04 34.78 6.64
CA ARG A 320 5.57 34.74 6.76
C ARG A 320 5.11 35.30 8.08
N LYS A 321 4.03 36.09 8.03
CA LYS A 321 3.34 36.64 9.22
C LYS A 321 2.68 35.55 10.10
N TYR A 322 2.43 34.35 9.54
CA TYR A 322 1.72 33.27 10.23
C TYR A 322 2.43 31.94 10.03
N ARG A 323 2.47 31.09 11.08
CA ARG A 323 2.93 29.70 11.02
C ARG A 323 1.83 28.85 10.39
N LYS A 324 2.14 28.16 9.29
CA LYS A 324 1.22 27.14 8.73
C LYS A 324 1.18 25.92 9.66
N LEU A 325 0.02 25.25 9.68
CA LEU A 325 -0.11 23.97 10.34
C LEU A 325 0.68 22.91 9.54
N SER A 326 1.36 22.02 10.27
CA SER A 326 1.90 20.78 9.71
C SER A 326 0.91 19.65 9.98
N CYS A 327 0.79 18.71 9.05
CA CYS A 327 0.08 17.47 9.32
C CYS A 327 0.74 16.76 10.50
N PRO A 328 -0.01 16.19 11.44
CA PRO A 328 0.56 15.40 12.51
C PRO A 328 1.48 14.31 11.95
N ASP A 329 2.68 14.21 12.52
CA ASP A 329 3.71 13.24 12.16
C ASP A 329 3.88 12.25 13.33
N PHE A 330 3.89 10.98 13.04
CA PHE A 330 4.03 9.89 13.99
C PHE A 330 5.16 8.95 13.62
#